data_79ce3fa7f2bcafc44a14ec4ca7306239
#
_entry.id   79ce3fa7f2bcafc44a14ec4ca7306239
#
_cell.length_a   1.000
_cell.length_b   1.000
_cell.length_c   1.000
_cell.angle_alpha   90.00
_cell.angle_beta   90.00
_cell.angle_gamma   90.00
#
_symmetry.space_group_name_H-M   'P 1'
#
loop_
_entity.id
_entity.type
_entity.pdbx_description
1 polymer ?
#
loop_
_entity_poly.entity_id
_entity_poly.type
_entity_poly.pdbx_seq_one_letter_code
_entity_poly.pdbx_strand_id
1 'polypeptide(L)'
;MKIEELKAYEIKEHRFIEDLNSDSYILRHKKTGARVALLLNDDNNKTFYIGFRTPNMNSTGVAHILEHSVLCGSKLYPIKDPFGEFEKTSVNTFQNAMTYPDKTIYPLASCNETDLNNLMHMYLDAVFNPNIYENEMIFRQEGWRYEIDENTGDLTINGVVLNEMKGVFSNPDEIFSRNIFDSLYPDTEYGFESGGDPEVIPELSYEEFLDFHRRYYHPSNSYIYLYGNMDMAEKLDFID
;
A
#
# COMPACT_ATOMS: atom_id res chain seq x y z
N MET A 1 14.14 -23.15 10.93
CA MET A 1 13.14 -23.21 12.04
C MET A 1 11.81 -23.63 11.44
N LYS A 2 10.93 -24.33 12.20
CA LYS A 2 9.60 -24.70 11.66
C LYS A 2 8.58 -23.63 12.07
N ILE A 3 7.55 -23.45 11.24
CA ILE A 3 6.46 -22.48 11.50
C ILE A 3 5.78 -22.75 12.85
N GLU A 4 5.61 -24.02 13.21
CA GLU A 4 4.99 -24.46 14.45
C GLU A 4 5.82 -24.12 15.71
N GLU A 5 7.10 -23.82 15.56
CA GLU A 5 8.02 -23.46 16.64
C GLU A 5 8.00 -21.95 16.95
N LEU A 6 7.40 -21.13 16.08
CA LEU A 6 7.34 -19.68 16.21
C LEU A 6 6.34 -19.25 17.31
N LYS A 7 6.87 -18.81 18.44
CA LYS A 7 6.05 -18.42 19.61
C LYS A 7 5.21 -17.16 19.39
N ALA A 8 5.65 -16.28 18.49
CA ALA A 8 4.99 -15.01 18.18
C ALA A 8 3.67 -15.20 17.42
N TYR A 9 3.48 -16.34 16.77
CA TYR A 9 2.31 -16.61 15.93
C TYR A 9 1.42 -17.71 16.52
N GLU A 10 0.12 -17.59 16.22
CA GLU A 10 -0.90 -18.60 16.45
C GLU A 10 -1.38 -19.14 15.10
N ILE A 11 -1.28 -20.45 14.89
CA ILE A 11 -1.81 -21.10 13.68
C ILE A 11 -3.32 -21.21 13.83
N LYS A 12 -4.06 -20.55 12.94
CA LYS A 12 -5.53 -20.60 12.89
C LYS A 12 -6.02 -21.69 11.97
N GLU A 13 -5.31 -21.93 10.87
CA GLU A 13 -5.63 -22.97 9.90
C GLU A 13 -4.34 -23.46 9.24
N HIS A 14 -4.28 -24.74 8.95
CA HIS A 14 -3.25 -25.37 8.14
C HIS A 14 -3.89 -26.43 7.27
N ARG A 15 -3.69 -26.34 5.96
CA ARG A 15 -4.18 -27.31 4.98
C ARG A 15 -3.38 -27.27 3.69
N PHE A 16 -3.36 -28.40 2.99
CA PHE A 16 -2.86 -28.44 1.62
C PHE A 16 -3.96 -28.02 0.65
N ILE A 17 -3.65 -27.13 -0.30
CA ILE A 17 -4.57 -26.66 -1.35
C ILE A 17 -4.16 -27.32 -2.65
N GLU A 18 -4.93 -28.33 -3.10
CA GLU A 18 -4.61 -29.14 -4.28
C GLU A 18 -4.53 -28.30 -5.55
N ASP A 19 -5.50 -27.38 -5.78
CA ASP A 19 -5.57 -26.54 -6.98
C ASP A 19 -4.34 -25.62 -7.14
N LEU A 20 -3.69 -25.27 -6.04
CA LEU A 20 -2.49 -24.42 -6.02
C LEU A 20 -1.21 -25.20 -5.78
N ASN A 21 -1.31 -26.52 -5.57
CA ASN A 21 -0.18 -27.37 -5.16
C ASN A 21 0.64 -26.73 -4.03
N SER A 22 -0.04 -26.19 -3.02
CA SER A 22 0.56 -25.38 -1.98
C SER A 22 0.16 -25.81 -0.59
N ASP A 23 1.13 -25.86 0.31
CA ASP A 23 0.86 -25.99 1.75
C ASP A 23 0.51 -24.63 2.33
N SER A 24 -0.69 -24.49 2.91
CA SER A 24 -1.28 -23.21 3.31
C SER A 24 -1.40 -23.09 4.80
N TYR A 25 -0.93 -21.95 5.35
CA TYR A 25 -1.14 -21.56 6.74
C TYR A 25 -1.85 -20.22 6.84
N ILE A 26 -2.84 -20.12 7.72
CA ILE A 26 -3.42 -18.87 8.19
C ILE A 26 -2.95 -18.66 9.63
N LEU A 27 -2.24 -17.57 9.85
CA LEU A 27 -1.63 -17.23 11.13
C LEU A 27 -2.19 -15.91 11.66
N ARG A 28 -2.10 -15.76 12.98
CA ARG A 28 -2.32 -14.51 13.67
C ARG A 28 -1.11 -14.18 14.56
N HIS A 29 -0.54 -13.01 14.36
CA HIS A 29 0.52 -12.51 15.24
C HIS A 29 -0.06 -12.16 16.61
N LYS A 30 0.46 -12.76 17.69
CA LYS A 30 -0.16 -12.70 19.03
C LYS A 30 -0.13 -11.31 19.64
N LYS A 31 0.96 -10.56 19.44
CA LYS A 31 1.16 -9.25 20.05
C LYS A 31 0.31 -8.17 19.36
N THR A 32 0.29 -8.15 18.05
CA THR A 32 -0.36 -7.07 17.27
C THR A 32 -1.72 -7.44 16.71
N GLY A 33 -2.00 -8.74 16.54
CA GLY A 33 -3.20 -9.23 15.88
C GLY A 33 -3.13 -9.24 14.36
N ALA A 34 -1.97 -8.93 13.76
CA ALA A 34 -1.75 -9.01 12.32
C ALA A 34 -2.14 -10.39 11.77
N ARG A 35 -2.77 -10.40 10.61
CA ARG A 35 -3.19 -11.63 9.91
C ARG A 35 -2.18 -11.96 8.84
N VAL A 36 -1.75 -13.21 8.79
CA VAL A 36 -0.74 -13.67 7.84
C VAL A 36 -1.27 -14.90 7.11
N ALA A 37 -1.17 -14.89 5.80
CA ALA A 37 -1.42 -16.04 4.95
C ALA A 37 -0.13 -16.47 4.26
N LEU A 38 0.17 -17.77 4.34
CA LEU A 38 1.32 -18.37 3.69
C LEU A 38 0.84 -19.40 2.67
N LEU A 39 1.47 -19.41 1.50
CA LEU A 39 1.34 -20.47 0.50
C LEU A 39 2.73 -20.97 0.13
N LEU A 40 3.10 -22.13 0.70
CA LEU A 40 4.39 -22.77 0.47
C LEU A 40 4.28 -23.71 -0.73
N ASN A 41 5.13 -23.51 -1.71
CA ASN A 41 5.26 -24.34 -2.91
C ASN A 41 6.68 -24.24 -3.48
N ASP A 42 6.91 -24.79 -4.66
CA ASP A 42 8.20 -24.82 -5.33
C ASP A 42 8.43 -23.68 -6.34
N ASP A 43 7.53 -22.70 -6.39
CA ASP A 43 7.69 -21.54 -7.27
C ASP A 43 8.83 -20.63 -6.79
N ASN A 44 9.79 -20.40 -7.68
CA ASN A 44 10.93 -19.54 -7.38
C ASN A 44 10.62 -18.05 -7.43
N ASN A 45 9.48 -17.66 -8.03
CA ASN A 45 9.03 -16.26 -8.01
C ASN A 45 8.30 -15.95 -6.70
N LYS A 46 9.08 -15.67 -5.69
CA LYS A 46 8.62 -15.43 -4.32
C LYS A 46 7.88 -14.11 -4.22
N THR A 47 6.72 -14.13 -3.58
CA THR A 47 5.89 -12.95 -3.41
C THR A 47 5.70 -12.61 -1.95
N PHE A 48 5.78 -11.33 -1.65
CA PHE A 48 5.33 -10.72 -0.40
C PHE A 48 4.33 -9.62 -0.72
N TYR A 49 3.28 -9.48 0.06
CA TYR A 49 2.60 -8.20 0.17
C TYR A 49 2.13 -7.91 1.59
N ILE A 50 2.01 -6.63 1.92
CA ILE A 50 1.28 -6.14 3.06
C ILE A 50 0.14 -5.25 2.56
N GLY A 51 -1.06 -5.43 3.12
CA GLY A 51 -2.22 -4.63 2.81
C GLY A 51 -2.97 -4.21 4.06
N PHE A 52 -3.66 -3.09 3.96
CA PHE A 52 -4.47 -2.53 5.02
C PHE A 52 -5.90 -2.34 4.54
N ARG A 53 -6.87 -2.54 5.44
CA ARG A 53 -8.22 -2.12 5.15
C ARG A 53 -8.30 -0.59 5.30
N THR A 54 -8.58 0.10 4.19
CA THR A 54 -8.59 1.57 4.09
C THR A 54 -9.89 2.05 3.43
N PRO A 55 -11.06 1.91 4.12
CA PRO A 55 -12.34 2.32 3.56
C PRO A 55 -12.37 3.82 3.34
N ASN A 56 -12.73 4.25 2.14
CA ASN A 56 -12.90 5.66 1.82
C ASN A 56 -14.24 6.16 2.38
N MET A 57 -14.21 7.35 3.00
CA MET A 57 -15.39 7.99 3.56
C MET A 57 -15.77 9.27 2.79
N ASN A 58 -14.99 9.63 1.79
CA ASN A 58 -15.19 10.75 0.87
C ASN A 58 -14.31 10.56 -0.37
N SER A 59 -14.39 11.47 -1.33
CA SER A 59 -13.65 11.42 -2.59
C SER A 59 -12.38 12.29 -2.60
N THR A 60 -11.77 12.56 -1.43
CA THR A 60 -10.51 13.34 -1.36
C THR A 60 -9.29 12.55 -1.82
N GLY A 61 -9.42 11.24 -2.06
CA GLY A 61 -8.30 10.40 -2.47
C GLY A 61 -7.24 10.20 -1.39
N VAL A 62 -7.58 10.36 -0.12
CA VAL A 62 -6.64 10.27 1.00
C VAL A 62 -5.87 8.96 1.03
N ALA A 63 -6.53 7.84 0.71
CA ALA A 63 -5.90 6.53 0.67
C ALA A 63 -4.86 6.43 -0.47
N HIS A 64 -5.16 6.98 -1.64
CA HIS A 64 -4.27 7.02 -2.81
C HIS A 64 -3.08 7.97 -2.59
N ILE A 65 -3.34 9.16 -2.04
CA ILE A 65 -2.26 10.10 -1.69
C ILE A 65 -1.33 9.49 -0.64
N LEU A 66 -1.87 8.74 0.33
CA LEU A 66 -1.05 8.00 1.30
C LEU A 66 -0.26 6.86 0.67
N GLU A 67 -0.85 6.13 -0.26
CA GLU A 67 -0.16 5.06 -1.00
C GLU A 67 1.14 5.59 -1.61
N HIS A 68 1.08 6.71 -2.34
CA HIS A 68 2.27 7.38 -2.88
C HIS A 68 3.21 7.89 -1.78
N SER A 69 2.65 8.59 -0.81
CA SER A 69 3.40 9.35 0.18
C SER A 69 4.25 8.48 1.13
N VAL A 70 3.77 7.29 1.52
CA VAL A 70 4.53 6.40 2.40
C VAL A 70 5.79 5.86 1.72
N LEU A 71 5.82 5.82 0.38
CA LEU A 71 6.96 5.40 -0.42
C LEU A 71 7.98 6.53 -0.69
N CYS A 72 7.67 7.78 -0.28
CA CYS A 72 8.53 8.95 -0.46
C CYS A 72 9.53 9.17 0.69
N GLY A 73 10.02 8.07 1.29
CA GLY A 73 11.00 8.07 2.36
C GLY A 73 10.45 7.63 3.70
N SER A 74 11.30 6.96 4.47
CA SER A 74 10.97 6.38 5.76
C SER A 74 12.14 6.50 6.73
N LYS A 75 11.94 6.05 7.95
CA LYS A 75 12.92 6.16 9.03
C LYS A 75 14.27 5.53 8.70
N LEU A 76 14.28 4.35 8.08
CA LEU A 76 15.51 3.62 7.69
C LEU A 76 15.98 3.99 6.28
N TYR A 77 15.09 4.52 5.45
CA TYR A 77 15.38 4.96 4.08
C TYR A 77 15.05 6.46 3.93
N PRO A 78 15.82 7.37 4.56
CA PRO A 78 15.50 8.80 4.60
C PRO A 78 15.92 9.53 3.32
N ILE A 79 15.62 8.96 2.17
CA ILE A 79 15.85 9.53 0.84
C ILE A 79 14.51 9.88 0.20
N LYS A 80 14.54 10.74 -0.82
CA LYS A 80 13.31 11.28 -1.42
C LYS A 80 12.44 10.22 -2.10
N ASP A 81 13.06 9.24 -2.75
CA ASP A 81 12.38 8.23 -3.57
C ASP A 81 13.06 6.84 -3.42
N PRO A 82 12.94 6.21 -2.24
CA PRO A 82 13.49 4.86 -2.07
C PRO A 82 12.83 3.84 -2.99
N PHE A 83 11.52 3.99 -3.27
CA PHE A 83 10.79 3.11 -4.16
C PHE A 83 11.40 3.09 -5.57
N GLY A 84 11.59 4.26 -6.19
CA GLY A 84 12.19 4.35 -7.53
C GLY A 84 13.68 3.98 -7.56
N GLU A 85 14.42 4.16 -6.47
CA GLU A 85 15.80 3.68 -6.39
C GLU A 85 15.87 2.14 -6.33
N PHE A 86 14.97 1.49 -5.60
CA PHE A 86 14.86 0.03 -5.62
C PHE A 86 14.37 -0.48 -6.98
N GLU A 87 13.41 0.17 -7.62
CA GLU A 87 12.95 -0.21 -8.97
C GLU A 87 14.09 -0.25 -9.99
N LYS A 88 15.05 0.68 -9.91
CA LYS A 88 16.21 0.75 -10.81
C LYS A 88 17.33 -0.24 -10.48
N THR A 89 17.48 -0.63 -9.22
CA THR A 89 18.65 -1.38 -8.72
C THR A 89 18.32 -2.81 -8.32
N SER A 90 17.08 -3.13 -8.04
CA SER A 90 16.59 -4.45 -7.69
C SER A 90 16.48 -5.36 -8.93
N VAL A 91 16.51 -6.68 -8.70
CA VAL A 91 16.20 -7.70 -9.70
C VAL A 91 14.78 -8.25 -9.50
N ASN A 92 13.89 -7.44 -8.99
CA ASN A 92 12.51 -7.81 -8.76
C ASN A 92 11.80 -8.23 -10.05
N THR A 93 10.79 -9.06 -9.91
CA THR A 93 9.90 -9.44 -11.01
C THR A 93 8.60 -8.64 -10.97
N PHE A 94 8.31 -8.04 -9.82
CA PHE A 94 7.16 -7.17 -9.62
C PHE A 94 7.40 -6.25 -8.41
N GLN A 95 7.08 -4.97 -8.55
CA GLN A 95 7.11 -3.98 -7.48
C GLN A 95 6.00 -2.96 -7.77
N ASN A 96 5.05 -2.80 -6.85
CA ASN A 96 3.95 -1.85 -7.02
C ASN A 96 3.30 -1.48 -5.68
N ALA A 97 2.38 -0.50 -5.74
CA ALA A 97 1.39 -0.20 -4.71
C ALA A 97 0.04 0.01 -5.40
N MET A 98 -1.06 -0.26 -4.73
CA MET A 98 -2.40 -0.18 -5.32
C MET A 98 -3.44 0.22 -4.28
N THR A 99 -4.24 1.22 -4.60
CA THR A 99 -5.40 1.65 -3.82
C THR A 99 -6.70 1.18 -4.45
N TYR A 100 -7.58 0.64 -3.61
CA TYR A 100 -8.94 0.20 -3.94
C TYR A 100 -9.95 0.90 -3.03
N PRO A 101 -11.25 0.80 -3.29
CA PRO A 101 -12.26 1.45 -2.46
C PRO A 101 -12.21 1.07 -0.98
N ASP A 102 -11.77 -0.16 -0.65
CA ASP A 102 -11.81 -0.72 0.70
C ASP A 102 -10.44 -1.13 1.27
N LYS A 103 -9.37 -1.05 0.47
CA LYS A 103 -8.02 -1.48 0.87
C LYS A 103 -6.92 -0.78 0.09
N THR A 104 -5.73 -0.74 0.67
CA THR A 104 -4.48 -0.36 0.01
C THR A 104 -3.48 -1.48 0.20
N ILE A 105 -2.80 -1.91 -0.87
CA ILE A 105 -1.86 -3.03 -0.86
C ILE A 105 -0.51 -2.65 -1.45
N TYR A 106 0.54 -3.25 -0.92
CA TYR A 106 1.94 -3.04 -1.31
C TYR A 106 2.56 -4.38 -1.67
N PRO A 107 2.36 -4.87 -2.92
CA PRO A 107 2.87 -6.15 -3.39
C PRO A 107 4.26 -6.01 -3.99
N LEU A 108 5.08 -7.05 -3.79
CA LEU A 108 6.37 -7.22 -4.46
C LEU A 108 6.66 -8.70 -4.72
N ALA A 109 7.50 -8.97 -5.71
CA ALA A 109 7.98 -10.31 -5.99
C ALA A 109 9.42 -10.30 -6.54
N SER A 110 10.20 -11.32 -6.17
CA SER A 110 11.55 -11.54 -6.68
C SER A 110 11.91 -13.02 -6.71
N CYS A 111 12.65 -13.42 -7.73
CA CYS A 111 13.27 -14.74 -7.78
C CYS A 111 14.52 -14.83 -6.88
N ASN A 112 15.11 -13.69 -6.52
CA ASN A 112 16.30 -13.61 -5.68
C ASN A 112 15.90 -13.38 -4.22
N GLU A 113 16.36 -14.22 -3.32
CA GLU A 113 15.97 -14.17 -1.91
C GLU A 113 16.53 -12.95 -1.16
N THR A 114 17.77 -12.57 -1.45
CA THR A 114 18.37 -11.37 -0.83
C THR A 114 17.64 -10.11 -1.28
N ASP A 115 17.28 -10.04 -2.55
CA ASP A 115 16.52 -8.93 -3.11
C ASP A 115 15.12 -8.85 -2.51
N LEU A 116 14.42 -10.00 -2.41
CA LEU A 116 13.12 -10.09 -1.71
C LEU A 116 13.21 -9.54 -0.28
N ASN A 117 14.24 -9.94 0.48
CA ASN A 117 14.42 -9.48 1.86
C ASN A 117 14.64 -7.97 1.93
N ASN A 118 15.45 -7.40 1.03
CA ASN A 118 15.71 -5.96 0.97
C ASN A 118 14.43 -5.18 0.64
N LEU A 119 13.64 -5.67 -0.32
CA LEU A 119 12.37 -5.08 -0.70
C LEU A 119 11.34 -5.18 0.43
N MET A 120 11.22 -6.33 1.08
CA MET A 120 10.36 -6.50 2.26
C MET A 120 10.72 -5.51 3.38
N HIS A 121 12.02 -5.35 3.65
CA HIS A 121 12.50 -4.43 4.67
C HIS A 121 12.12 -2.98 4.34
N MET A 122 12.32 -2.57 3.10
CA MET A 122 11.97 -1.22 2.64
C MET A 122 10.45 -0.97 2.74
N TYR A 123 9.62 -1.92 2.27
CA TYR A 123 8.16 -1.77 2.31
C TYR A 123 7.60 -1.73 3.73
N LEU A 124 8.09 -2.60 4.62
CA LEU A 124 7.64 -2.60 6.02
C LEU A 124 8.01 -1.30 6.73
N ASP A 125 9.22 -0.79 6.51
CA ASP A 125 9.60 0.51 7.09
C ASP A 125 8.81 1.67 6.49
N ALA A 126 8.57 1.65 5.18
CA ALA A 126 7.79 2.66 4.47
C ALA A 126 6.36 2.77 5.02
N VAL A 127 5.65 1.64 5.17
CA VAL A 127 4.24 1.67 5.60
C VAL A 127 4.06 1.96 7.09
N PHE A 128 5.02 1.57 7.95
CA PHE A 128 4.91 1.76 9.41
C PHE A 128 5.64 2.97 9.95
N ASN A 129 6.70 3.43 9.28
CA ASN A 129 7.55 4.53 9.73
C ASN A 129 7.82 5.56 8.61
N PRO A 130 6.80 6.00 7.86
CA PRO A 130 7.01 6.95 6.77
C PRO A 130 7.40 8.35 7.31
N ASN A 131 8.16 9.09 6.53
CA ASN A 131 8.60 10.45 6.88
C ASN A 131 7.49 11.51 6.75
N ILE A 132 6.25 11.10 6.47
CA ILE A 132 5.10 12.01 6.31
C ILE A 132 4.79 12.85 7.55
N TYR A 133 5.19 12.40 8.74
CA TYR A 133 4.97 13.12 10.00
C TYR A 133 5.97 14.23 10.25
N GLU A 134 7.15 14.14 9.64
CA GLU A 134 8.25 15.07 9.83
C GLU A 134 8.41 16.02 8.63
N ASN A 135 7.82 15.67 7.50
CA ASN A 135 7.96 16.41 6.25
C ASN A 135 6.62 16.58 5.52
N GLU A 136 5.91 17.68 5.81
CA GLU A 136 4.65 18.03 5.13
C GLU A 136 4.81 18.18 3.60
N MET A 137 6.04 18.45 3.10
CA MET A 137 6.27 18.61 1.65
C MET A 137 6.00 17.35 0.87
N ILE A 138 6.05 16.16 1.49
CA ILE A 138 5.65 14.90 0.86
C ILE A 138 4.16 14.96 0.49
N PHE A 139 3.31 15.32 1.45
CA PHE A 139 1.87 15.52 1.19
C PHE A 139 1.61 16.59 0.12
N ARG A 140 2.36 17.71 0.19
CA ARG A 140 2.20 18.81 -0.80
C ARG A 140 2.64 18.41 -2.20
N GLN A 141 3.61 17.52 -2.32
CA GLN A 141 4.07 16.98 -3.60
C GLN A 141 3.10 15.96 -4.17
N GLU A 142 2.74 14.94 -3.36
CA GLU A 142 1.95 13.81 -3.83
C GLU A 142 0.44 14.15 -3.92
N GLY A 143 -0.10 14.88 -2.94
CA GLY A 143 -1.51 15.26 -2.89
C GLY A 143 -1.81 16.50 -3.71
N TRP A 144 -1.72 17.65 -3.06
CA TRP A 144 -1.99 18.93 -3.70
C TRP A 144 -1.29 20.11 -3.01
N ARG A 145 -1.03 21.15 -3.79
CA ARG A 145 -0.48 22.44 -3.34
C ARG A 145 -0.91 23.56 -4.27
N TYR A 146 -0.85 24.79 -3.76
CA TYR A 146 -0.87 25.98 -4.60
C TYR A 146 0.48 26.16 -5.28
N GLU A 147 0.43 26.56 -6.56
CA GLU A 147 1.62 26.86 -7.36
C GLU A 147 1.34 28.11 -8.22
N ILE A 148 2.33 28.98 -8.34
CA ILE A 148 2.24 30.14 -9.24
C ILE A 148 2.87 29.74 -10.56
N ASP A 149 2.10 29.83 -11.66
CA ASP A 149 2.67 29.65 -13.00
C ASP A 149 3.67 30.77 -13.30
N GLU A 150 4.91 30.39 -13.52
CA GLU A 150 6.02 31.35 -13.72
C GLU A 150 5.85 32.17 -15.00
N ASN A 151 5.10 31.70 -15.99
CA ASN A 151 4.92 32.38 -17.27
C ASN A 151 3.74 33.36 -17.26
N THR A 152 2.64 32.99 -16.58
CA THR A 152 1.42 33.80 -16.56
C THR A 152 1.23 34.58 -15.27
N GLY A 153 1.84 34.12 -14.16
CA GLY A 153 1.62 34.66 -12.82
C GLY A 153 0.31 34.17 -12.18
N ASP A 154 -0.40 33.24 -12.82
CA ASP A 154 -1.66 32.73 -12.32
C ASP A 154 -1.44 31.74 -11.17
N LEU A 155 -2.35 31.77 -10.19
CA LEU A 155 -2.40 30.78 -9.14
C LEU A 155 -3.07 29.50 -9.63
N THR A 156 -2.37 28.39 -9.53
CA THR A 156 -2.83 27.08 -9.95
C THR A 156 -2.79 26.08 -8.77
N ILE A 157 -3.46 24.95 -8.94
CA ILE A 157 -3.37 23.83 -7.99
C ILE A 157 -2.69 22.66 -8.70
N ASN A 158 -1.63 22.12 -8.09
CA ASN A 158 -0.78 21.08 -8.64
C ASN A 158 -0.53 19.98 -7.60
N GLY A 159 -0.25 18.76 -8.03
CA GLY A 159 0.06 17.59 -7.22
C GLY A 159 0.14 16.33 -8.07
N VAL A 160 0.91 15.32 -7.63
CA VAL A 160 1.11 14.09 -8.43
C VAL A 160 -0.23 13.37 -8.61
N VAL A 161 -0.89 12.97 -7.52
CA VAL A 161 -2.18 12.26 -7.56
C VAL A 161 -3.27 13.15 -8.18
N LEU A 162 -3.31 14.44 -7.85
CA LEU A 162 -4.26 15.38 -8.47
C LEU A 162 -4.15 15.39 -9.99
N ASN A 163 -2.94 15.42 -10.53
CA ASN A 163 -2.73 15.47 -11.98
C ASN A 163 -3.02 14.12 -12.64
N GLU A 164 -2.67 13.03 -11.98
CA GLU A 164 -3.02 11.67 -12.41
C GLU A 164 -4.54 11.54 -12.53
N MET A 165 -5.27 11.93 -11.50
CA MET A 165 -6.73 11.83 -11.49
C MET A 165 -7.40 12.79 -12.47
N LYS A 166 -6.83 13.97 -12.76
CA LYS A 166 -7.26 14.80 -13.89
C LYS A 166 -7.14 14.06 -15.23
N GLY A 167 -6.08 13.26 -15.37
CA GLY A 167 -5.90 12.39 -16.54
C GLY A 167 -6.96 11.29 -16.61
N VAL A 168 -7.23 10.58 -15.52
CA VAL A 168 -8.28 9.55 -15.42
C VAL A 168 -9.65 10.15 -15.78
N PHE A 169 -10.01 11.29 -15.19
CA PHE A 169 -11.28 11.97 -15.43
C PHE A 169 -11.42 12.63 -16.81
N SER A 170 -10.36 12.64 -17.60
CA SER A 170 -10.47 13.04 -19.03
C SER A 170 -11.07 11.94 -19.90
N ASN A 171 -11.18 10.70 -19.39
CA ASN A 171 -11.79 9.57 -20.10
C ASN A 171 -13.30 9.47 -19.76
N PRO A 172 -14.22 9.59 -20.75
CA PRO A 172 -15.65 9.48 -20.53
C PRO A 172 -16.10 8.13 -19.94
N ASP A 173 -15.42 7.03 -20.27
CA ASP A 173 -15.76 5.69 -19.78
C ASP A 173 -15.48 5.56 -18.28
N GLU A 174 -14.43 6.22 -17.79
CA GLU A 174 -14.13 6.27 -16.35
C GLU A 174 -15.18 7.06 -15.57
N ILE A 175 -15.58 8.23 -16.10
CA ILE A 175 -16.67 9.03 -15.53
C ILE A 175 -17.98 8.25 -15.52
N PHE A 176 -18.28 7.52 -16.60
CA PHE A 176 -19.48 6.68 -16.69
C PHE A 176 -19.46 5.54 -15.64
N SER A 177 -18.34 4.82 -15.55
CA SER A 177 -18.16 3.73 -14.58
C SER A 177 -18.34 4.24 -13.15
N ARG A 178 -17.72 5.36 -12.80
CA ARG A 178 -17.86 6.01 -11.50
C ARG A 178 -19.32 6.34 -11.15
N ASN A 179 -20.05 6.98 -12.09
CA ASN A 179 -21.47 7.32 -11.88
C ASN A 179 -22.34 6.08 -11.65
N ILE A 180 -21.98 4.93 -12.26
CA ILE A 180 -22.64 3.65 -11.99
C ILE A 180 -22.41 3.22 -10.53
N PHE A 181 -21.16 3.23 -10.06
CA PHE A 181 -20.83 2.84 -8.69
C PHE A 181 -21.48 3.76 -7.65
N ASP A 182 -21.41 5.07 -7.86
CA ASP A 182 -22.05 6.07 -7.01
C ASP A 182 -23.58 5.85 -6.93
N SER A 183 -24.22 5.53 -8.05
CA SER A 183 -25.64 5.24 -8.12
C SER A 183 -26.04 3.90 -7.47
N LEU A 184 -25.18 2.88 -7.56
CA LEU A 184 -25.47 1.54 -7.04
C LEU A 184 -25.11 1.38 -5.55
N TYR A 185 -24.11 2.10 -5.07
CA TYR A 185 -23.54 1.93 -3.74
C TYR A 185 -23.38 3.25 -2.95
N PRO A 186 -24.40 4.16 -2.97
CA PRO A 186 -24.27 5.52 -2.40
C PRO A 186 -23.96 5.54 -0.89
N ASP A 187 -24.28 4.44 -0.18
CA ASP A 187 -24.18 4.32 1.28
C ASP A 187 -22.91 3.61 1.74
N THR A 188 -21.98 3.29 0.82
CA THR A 188 -20.79 2.50 1.12
C THR A 188 -19.52 3.17 0.60
N GLU A 189 -18.37 2.65 1.01
CA GLU A 189 -17.06 3.06 0.49
C GLU A 189 -16.93 2.95 -1.03
N TYR A 190 -17.75 2.15 -1.69
CA TYR A 190 -17.75 1.98 -3.15
C TYR A 190 -18.48 3.11 -3.90
N GLY A 191 -19.25 3.95 -3.21
CA GLY A 191 -19.84 5.17 -3.77
C GLY A 191 -18.87 6.35 -3.84
N PHE A 192 -17.68 6.24 -3.22
CA PHE A 192 -16.66 7.27 -3.27
C PHE A 192 -15.57 6.96 -4.30
N GLU A 193 -14.94 8.01 -4.83
CA GLU A 193 -13.79 7.85 -5.72
C GLU A 193 -12.51 7.57 -4.91
N SER A 194 -12.05 6.32 -4.94
CA SER A 194 -10.88 5.90 -4.15
C SER A 194 -9.57 6.55 -4.62
N GLY A 195 -9.45 6.81 -5.91
CA GLY A 195 -8.31 7.54 -6.47
C GLY A 195 -8.31 9.03 -6.12
N GLY A 196 -9.47 9.57 -5.81
CA GLY A 196 -9.70 10.99 -5.54
C GLY A 196 -10.34 11.72 -6.71
N ASP A 197 -11.36 12.49 -6.41
CA ASP A 197 -11.99 13.41 -7.38
C ASP A 197 -11.13 14.67 -7.48
N PRO A 198 -10.68 15.08 -8.68
CA PRO A 198 -9.85 16.28 -8.84
C PRO A 198 -10.48 17.57 -8.30
N GLU A 199 -11.80 17.65 -8.21
CA GLU A 199 -12.50 18.80 -7.61
C GLU A 199 -12.52 18.74 -6.08
N VAL A 200 -12.41 17.53 -5.50
CA VAL A 200 -12.50 17.29 -4.05
C VAL A 200 -11.12 17.09 -3.40
N ILE A 201 -10.13 16.57 -4.11
CA ILE A 201 -8.75 16.40 -3.61
C ILE A 201 -8.23 17.66 -2.87
N PRO A 202 -8.43 18.91 -3.37
CA PRO A 202 -7.94 20.10 -2.70
C PRO A 202 -8.62 20.43 -1.36
N GLU A 203 -9.66 19.71 -0.98
CA GLU A 203 -10.30 19.84 0.34
C GLU A 203 -9.55 19.06 1.43
N LEU A 204 -8.69 18.08 1.05
CA LEU A 204 -7.95 17.26 1.98
C LEU A 204 -6.90 18.10 2.73
N SER A 205 -7.03 18.15 4.06
CA SER A 205 -6.04 18.76 4.93
C SER A 205 -4.89 17.81 5.26
N TYR A 206 -3.73 18.36 5.61
CA TYR A 206 -2.58 17.57 6.07
C TYR A 206 -2.89 16.80 7.36
N GLU A 207 -3.71 17.36 8.26
CA GLU A 207 -4.08 16.69 9.50
C GLU A 207 -4.98 15.47 9.26
N GLU A 208 -5.99 15.57 8.39
CA GLU A 208 -6.83 14.43 7.98
C GLU A 208 -6.02 13.34 7.30
N PHE A 209 -5.06 13.72 6.45
CA PHE A 209 -4.12 12.80 5.82
C PHE A 209 -3.30 12.02 6.87
N LEU A 210 -2.74 12.69 7.88
CA LEU A 210 -1.98 12.03 8.94
C LEU A 210 -2.88 11.17 9.84
N ASP A 211 -4.10 11.61 10.13
CA ASP A 211 -5.06 10.85 10.94
C ASP A 211 -5.52 9.57 10.24
N PHE A 212 -5.65 9.60 8.91
CA PHE A 212 -5.94 8.41 8.13
C PHE A 212 -4.82 7.36 8.26
N HIS A 213 -3.56 7.77 8.15
CA HIS A 213 -2.43 6.87 8.39
C HIS A 213 -2.43 6.30 9.81
N ARG A 214 -2.56 7.13 10.84
CA ARG A 214 -2.61 6.69 12.25
C ARG A 214 -3.71 5.67 12.50
N ARG A 215 -4.87 5.84 11.85
CA ARG A 215 -6.04 5.00 12.03
C ARG A 215 -5.90 3.65 11.34
N TYR A 216 -5.38 3.61 10.12
CA TYR A 216 -5.47 2.43 9.27
C TYR A 216 -4.15 1.70 9.07
N TYR A 217 -3.00 2.36 9.16
CA TYR A 217 -1.68 1.74 8.96
C TYR A 217 -1.11 1.21 10.28
N HIS A 218 -1.80 0.24 10.83
CA HIS A 218 -1.41 -0.42 12.07
C HIS A 218 -1.35 -1.95 11.84
N PRO A 219 -0.39 -2.67 12.44
CA PRO A 219 -0.29 -4.12 12.26
C PRO A 219 -1.58 -4.88 12.54
N SER A 220 -2.41 -4.47 13.52
CA SER A 220 -3.70 -5.11 13.80
C SER A 220 -4.71 -5.02 12.64
N ASN A 221 -4.57 -4.05 11.76
CA ASN A 221 -5.39 -3.85 10.57
C ASN A 221 -4.74 -4.43 9.30
N SER A 222 -3.54 -5.03 9.42
CA SER A 222 -2.81 -5.54 8.28
C SER A 222 -3.20 -6.98 7.91
N TYR A 223 -3.02 -7.25 6.61
CA TYR A 223 -2.96 -8.58 6.01
C TYR A 223 -1.60 -8.74 5.35
N ILE A 224 -0.84 -9.72 5.79
CA ILE A 224 0.45 -10.07 5.22
C ILE A 224 0.30 -11.37 4.45
N TYR A 225 0.89 -11.45 3.28
CA TYR A 225 0.85 -12.60 2.42
C TYR A 225 2.25 -12.95 1.93
N LEU A 226 2.61 -14.22 2.05
CA LEU A 226 3.86 -14.79 1.56
C LEU A 226 3.55 -16.01 0.68
N TYR A 227 4.17 -16.05 -0.50
CA TYR A 227 3.97 -17.12 -1.47
C TYR A 227 5.31 -17.54 -2.07
N GLY A 228 5.47 -18.83 -2.31
CA GLY A 228 6.58 -19.40 -3.10
C GLY A 228 7.58 -20.21 -2.28
N ASN A 229 8.71 -20.50 -2.91
CA ASN A 229 9.79 -21.32 -2.37
C ASN A 229 10.76 -20.45 -1.54
N MET A 230 10.46 -20.28 -0.25
CA MET A 230 11.30 -19.54 0.70
C MET A 230 11.21 -20.14 2.10
N ASP A 231 12.17 -19.84 2.99
CA ASP A 231 12.04 -20.15 4.42
C ASP A 231 11.01 -19.22 5.08
N MET A 232 9.76 -19.67 5.12
CA MET A 232 8.65 -18.91 5.70
C MET A 232 8.86 -18.59 7.17
N ALA A 233 9.54 -19.46 7.92
CA ALA A 233 9.80 -19.23 9.34
C ALA A 233 10.81 -18.09 9.55
N GLU A 234 11.83 -18.00 8.68
CA GLU A 234 12.77 -16.87 8.67
C GLU A 234 12.05 -15.55 8.36
N LYS A 235 11.16 -15.54 7.35
CA LYS A 235 10.40 -14.33 7.00
C LYS A 235 9.45 -13.89 8.12
N LEU A 236 8.81 -14.85 8.79
CA LEU A 236 7.93 -14.56 9.93
C LEU A 236 8.69 -14.03 11.14
N ASP A 237 9.89 -14.55 11.42
CA ASP A 237 10.77 -14.05 12.48
C ASP A 237 11.25 -12.63 12.19
N PHE A 238 11.53 -12.34 10.91
CA PHE A 238 11.87 -10.99 10.46
C PHE A 238 10.69 -10.00 10.62
N ILE A 239 9.46 -10.44 10.36
CA ILE A 239 8.26 -9.60 10.45
C ILE A 239 7.89 -9.30 11.92
N ASP A 240 8.15 -10.22 12.90
CA ASP A 240 7.92 -10.03 14.33
C ASP A 240 8.82 -8.93 14.94
#